data_e226192c06fa7efbfca1412d3c9ec4ac
#
_entry.id   e226192c06fa7efbfca1412d3c9ec4ac
#
_cell.length_a   1.000
_cell.length_b   1.000
_cell.length_c   1.000
_cell.angle_alpha   90.00
_cell.angle_beta   90.00
_cell.angle_gamma   90.00
#
_symmetry.space_group_name_H-M   'P 1'
#
loop_
_entity.id
_entity.type
_entity.pdbx_description
1 polymer ?
#
loop_
_entity_poly.entity_id
_entity_poly.type
_entity_poly.pdbx_seq_one_letter_code
_entity_poly.pdbx_strand_id
1 'polypeptide(L)'
;MMNTLEKYFAREIARSVLFVLLAFVALLAFFDIVNEVKSVGIGGYTLANALYYVFLGIPGNIYEYMPLAALIGTIFVMAQFASRSEFTIMRVSGFSTKQAISMLLKIGIVFVVITFLFGELFAPYTFRMAERYKISVLPSSHKQDFQSGLWTKDLIRSNGLSGDIIGSRFLNVNIVDPSGKLIGIKFYDLDNEFRLIKQVTAESANYQGKSVWRLSKVEEIYFPLSMSDTEMTPVKVNELANLDLISEITPAILLASSADNDTDRMSAYDLALYSKHLVDNKQNAEKFEIAFWKKVIYPFAVFVMMALALPFAYLHFRSGGISLKIFTGIMIGVGFYLLNNVFAHIGLLHTWPPFVTAVLPSLIFLSAAMAGLWWVENG
;
A
#
# COMPACT_ATOMS: atom_id res chain seq x y z
N MET A 1 34.58 2.13 0.36
CA MET A 1 34.84 0.70 0.08
C MET A 1 34.62 -0.10 1.36
N MET A 2 33.97 -1.25 1.30
CA MET A 2 33.81 -2.15 2.45
C MET A 2 35.10 -2.94 2.70
N ASN A 3 35.54 -3.01 3.96
CA ASN A 3 36.67 -3.83 4.39
C ASN A 3 36.35 -5.33 4.28
N THR A 4 37.36 -6.20 4.30
CA THR A 4 37.19 -7.67 4.21
C THR A 4 36.21 -8.20 5.26
N LEU A 5 36.32 -7.67 6.50
CA LEU A 5 35.43 -8.00 7.61
C LEU A 5 33.97 -7.59 7.32
N GLU A 6 33.74 -6.36 6.85
CA GLU A 6 32.42 -5.87 6.47
C GLU A 6 31.78 -6.73 5.38
N LYS A 7 32.57 -7.18 4.40
CA LYS A 7 32.09 -8.09 3.32
C LYS A 7 31.70 -9.48 3.85
N TYR A 8 32.44 -9.98 4.82
CA TYR A 8 32.13 -11.26 5.47
C TYR A 8 30.78 -11.18 6.21
N PHE A 9 30.60 -10.15 7.06
CA PHE A 9 29.33 -9.88 7.73
C PHE A 9 28.17 -9.67 6.76
N ALA A 10 28.38 -8.84 5.75
CA ALA A 10 27.36 -8.56 4.74
C ALA A 10 26.87 -9.84 4.05
N ARG A 11 27.79 -10.76 3.72
CA ARG A 11 27.45 -12.03 3.08
C ARG A 11 26.63 -12.91 4.00
N GLU A 12 27.05 -13.06 5.28
CA GLU A 12 26.35 -13.91 6.24
C GLU A 12 24.95 -13.35 6.57
N ILE A 13 24.85 -12.02 6.81
CA ILE A 13 23.57 -11.35 7.04
C ILE A 13 22.66 -11.47 5.80
N ALA A 14 23.19 -11.20 4.61
CA ALA A 14 22.40 -11.29 3.38
C ALA A 14 21.85 -12.71 3.13
N ARG A 15 22.68 -13.76 3.35
CA ARG A 15 22.23 -15.14 3.23
C ARG A 15 21.14 -15.49 4.23
N SER A 16 21.32 -15.07 5.49
CA SER A 16 20.36 -15.34 6.55
C SER A 16 19.06 -14.60 6.32
N VAL A 17 19.11 -13.31 5.98
CA VAL A 17 17.92 -12.49 5.67
C VAL A 17 17.17 -13.09 4.47
N LEU A 18 17.88 -13.46 3.40
CA LEU A 18 17.28 -14.08 2.23
C LEU A 18 16.61 -15.43 2.57
N PHE A 19 17.27 -16.26 3.38
CA PHE A 19 16.70 -17.53 3.82
C PHE A 19 15.41 -17.34 4.62
N VAL A 20 15.43 -16.42 5.60
CA VAL A 20 14.26 -16.10 6.42
C VAL A 20 13.14 -15.50 5.56
N LEU A 21 13.46 -14.59 4.64
CA LEU A 21 12.50 -13.98 3.73
C LEU A 21 11.83 -15.04 2.84
N LEU A 22 12.62 -15.96 2.25
CA LEU A 22 12.09 -17.05 1.44
C LEU A 22 11.18 -17.97 2.26
N ALA A 23 11.54 -18.26 3.51
CA ALA A 23 10.70 -19.06 4.40
C ALA A 23 9.35 -18.36 4.69
N PHE A 24 9.35 -17.06 4.96
CA PHE A 24 8.11 -16.28 5.14
C PHE A 24 7.28 -16.24 3.86
N VAL A 25 7.90 -15.92 2.73
CA VAL A 25 7.20 -15.86 1.44
C VAL A 25 6.57 -17.20 1.09
N ALA A 26 7.28 -18.31 1.30
CA ALA A 26 6.75 -19.65 1.07
C ALA A 26 5.56 -19.98 1.99
N LEU A 27 5.67 -19.62 3.28
CA LEU A 27 4.61 -19.84 4.26
C LEU A 27 3.35 -19.01 3.91
N LEU A 28 3.54 -17.75 3.55
CA LEU A 28 2.42 -16.85 3.20
C LEU A 28 1.79 -17.27 1.88
N ALA A 29 2.58 -17.58 0.88
CA ALA A 29 2.08 -18.11 -0.39
C ALA A 29 1.24 -19.40 -0.18
N PHE A 30 1.64 -20.25 0.78
CA PHE A 30 0.82 -21.40 1.17
C PHE A 30 -0.54 -20.98 1.73
N PHE A 31 -0.58 -20.01 2.66
CA PHE A 31 -1.87 -19.50 3.19
C PHE A 31 -2.70 -18.82 2.12
N ASP A 32 -2.07 -18.04 1.24
CA ASP A 32 -2.74 -17.39 0.12
C ASP A 32 -3.35 -18.43 -0.83
N ILE A 33 -2.65 -19.53 -1.13
CA ILE A 33 -3.18 -20.64 -1.92
C ILE A 33 -4.38 -21.28 -1.23
N VAL A 34 -4.30 -21.56 0.08
CA VAL A 34 -5.42 -22.16 0.85
C VAL A 34 -6.66 -21.26 0.80
N ASN A 35 -6.47 -19.94 0.88
CA ASN A 35 -7.57 -18.98 0.77
C ASN A 35 -8.15 -18.95 -0.65
N GLU A 36 -7.30 -18.93 -1.67
CA GLU A 36 -7.70 -18.81 -3.06
C GLU A 36 -8.36 -20.08 -3.60
N VAL A 37 -8.01 -21.26 -3.07
CA VAL A 37 -8.62 -22.56 -3.42
C VAL A 37 -10.14 -22.56 -3.18
N LYS A 38 -10.67 -21.73 -2.26
CA LYS A 38 -12.11 -21.59 -2.03
C LYS A 38 -12.86 -21.08 -3.28
N SER A 39 -12.16 -20.38 -4.17
CA SER A 39 -12.71 -19.84 -5.42
C SER A 39 -12.59 -20.84 -6.59
N VAL A 40 -11.86 -21.92 -6.44
CA VAL A 40 -11.64 -22.95 -7.49
C VAL A 40 -12.96 -23.69 -7.77
N GLY A 41 -13.28 -23.82 -9.06
CA GLY A 41 -14.54 -24.44 -9.52
C GLY A 41 -15.68 -23.45 -9.74
N ILE A 42 -15.55 -22.20 -9.33
CA ILE A 42 -16.55 -21.15 -9.56
C ILE A 42 -16.26 -20.47 -10.91
N GLY A 43 -17.23 -20.41 -11.81
CA GLY A 43 -17.11 -19.66 -13.09
C GLY A 43 -15.97 -20.09 -14.02
N GLY A 44 -15.43 -21.31 -13.87
CA GLY A 44 -14.28 -21.79 -14.65
C GLY A 44 -12.91 -21.46 -14.04
N TYR A 45 -12.86 -20.91 -12.81
CA TYR A 45 -11.61 -20.65 -12.10
C TYR A 45 -10.91 -21.93 -11.70
N THR A 46 -9.70 -22.16 -12.19
CA THR A 46 -8.92 -23.39 -11.99
C THR A 46 -7.85 -23.22 -10.91
N LEU A 47 -7.28 -24.32 -10.43
CA LEU A 47 -6.13 -24.28 -9.52
C LEU A 47 -4.91 -23.55 -10.14
N ALA A 48 -4.70 -23.68 -11.45
CA ALA A 48 -3.63 -22.96 -12.15
C ALA A 48 -3.84 -21.43 -12.07
N ASN A 49 -5.09 -20.96 -12.16
CA ASN A 49 -5.43 -19.56 -12.02
C ASN A 49 -5.15 -19.06 -10.58
N ALA A 50 -5.50 -19.88 -9.58
CA ALA A 50 -5.21 -19.57 -8.17
C ALA A 50 -3.70 -19.46 -7.91
N LEU A 51 -2.91 -20.40 -8.40
CA LEU A 51 -1.44 -20.38 -8.28
C LEU A 51 -0.83 -19.17 -8.97
N TYR A 52 -1.31 -18.81 -10.16
CA TYR A 52 -0.84 -17.62 -10.87
C TYR A 52 -1.18 -16.33 -10.12
N TYR A 53 -2.39 -16.22 -9.57
CA TYR A 53 -2.80 -15.09 -8.75
C TYR A 53 -1.91 -14.92 -7.51
N VAL A 54 -1.66 -16.01 -6.78
CA VAL A 54 -0.77 -16.00 -5.60
C VAL A 54 0.66 -15.64 -5.99
N PHE A 55 1.17 -16.15 -7.11
CA PHE A 55 2.50 -15.82 -7.61
C PHE A 55 2.66 -14.30 -7.86
N LEU A 56 1.64 -13.66 -8.40
CA LEU A 56 1.61 -12.21 -8.59
C LEU A 56 1.55 -11.43 -7.27
N GLY A 57 1.11 -12.04 -6.17
CA GLY A 57 1.11 -11.47 -4.82
C GLY A 57 2.49 -11.46 -4.13
N ILE A 58 3.44 -12.32 -4.58
CA ILE A 58 4.76 -12.49 -3.94
C ILE A 58 5.52 -11.16 -3.76
N PRO A 59 5.59 -10.24 -4.73
CA PRO A 59 6.30 -8.98 -4.54
C PRO A 59 5.76 -8.13 -3.39
N GLY A 60 4.44 -8.16 -3.15
CA GLY A 60 3.82 -7.51 -2.00
C GLY A 60 4.28 -8.13 -0.68
N ASN A 61 4.29 -9.45 -0.60
CA ASN A 61 4.76 -10.18 0.57
C ASN A 61 6.25 -9.90 0.86
N ILE A 62 7.09 -9.80 -0.17
CA ILE A 62 8.51 -9.42 -0.01
C ILE A 62 8.63 -8.02 0.62
N TYR A 63 7.88 -7.04 0.13
CA TYR A 63 7.88 -5.69 0.70
C TYR A 63 7.46 -5.69 2.17
N GLU A 64 6.36 -6.35 2.49
CA GLU A 64 5.77 -6.34 3.82
C GLU A 64 6.65 -7.03 4.87
N TYR A 65 7.28 -8.16 4.51
CA TYR A 65 8.04 -8.97 5.48
C TYR A 65 9.55 -8.73 5.47
N MET A 66 10.06 -7.85 4.60
CA MET A 66 11.50 -7.53 4.54
C MET A 66 12.07 -7.00 5.88
N PRO A 67 11.44 -6.04 6.59
CA PRO A 67 11.98 -5.58 7.88
C PRO A 67 12.02 -6.70 8.94
N LEU A 68 11.02 -7.58 8.96
CA LEU A 68 10.97 -8.71 9.87
C LEU A 68 12.05 -9.76 9.54
N ALA A 69 12.24 -10.05 8.26
CA ALA A 69 13.30 -10.95 7.80
C ALA A 69 14.70 -10.36 8.11
N ALA A 70 14.87 -9.05 7.96
CA ALA A 70 16.10 -8.35 8.30
C ALA A 70 16.40 -8.45 9.81
N LEU A 71 15.38 -8.29 10.67
CA LEU A 71 15.53 -8.46 12.12
C LEU A 71 15.98 -9.88 12.46
N ILE A 72 15.20 -10.89 12.07
CA ILE A 72 15.43 -12.29 12.44
C ILE A 72 16.74 -12.79 11.86
N GLY A 73 16.99 -12.49 10.56
CA GLY A 73 18.23 -12.89 9.89
C GLY A 73 19.46 -12.26 10.54
N THR A 74 19.39 -10.98 10.93
CA THR A 74 20.49 -10.31 11.62
C THR A 74 20.68 -10.84 13.03
N ILE A 75 19.60 -11.08 13.81
CA ILE A 75 19.68 -11.71 15.14
C ILE A 75 20.35 -13.08 15.06
N PHE A 76 19.96 -13.91 14.08
CA PHE A 76 20.55 -15.23 13.90
C PHE A 76 22.07 -15.14 13.68
N VAL A 77 22.53 -14.27 12.79
CA VAL A 77 23.96 -14.08 12.50
C VAL A 77 24.70 -13.51 13.71
N MET A 78 24.13 -12.49 14.37
CA MET A 78 24.73 -11.91 15.58
C MET A 78 24.83 -12.93 16.74
N ALA A 79 23.78 -13.73 16.94
CA ALA A 79 23.79 -14.80 17.92
C ALA A 79 24.83 -15.89 17.57
N GLN A 80 25.02 -16.22 16.30
CA GLN A 80 26.02 -17.17 15.84
C GLN A 80 27.44 -16.63 16.05
N PHE A 81 27.72 -15.37 15.73
CA PHE A 81 29.01 -14.74 15.99
C PHE A 81 29.32 -14.63 17.49
N ALA A 82 28.31 -14.34 18.32
CA ALA A 82 28.47 -14.38 19.77
C ALA A 82 28.80 -15.81 20.27
N SER A 83 28.12 -16.84 19.75
CA SER A 83 28.34 -18.23 20.18
C SER A 83 29.71 -18.77 19.78
N ARG A 84 30.26 -18.31 18.65
CA ARG A 84 31.61 -18.67 18.17
C ARG A 84 32.70 -17.76 18.73
N SER A 85 32.36 -16.82 19.63
CA SER A 85 33.29 -15.81 20.18
C SER A 85 33.93 -14.91 19.12
N GLU A 86 33.46 -14.96 17.86
CA GLU A 86 33.98 -14.15 16.74
C GLU A 86 33.78 -12.64 17.05
N PHE A 87 32.61 -12.26 17.54
CA PHE A 87 32.31 -10.87 17.88
C PHE A 87 33.15 -10.37 19.04
N THR A 88 33.41 -11.23 20.03
CA THR A 88 34.28 -10.91 21.19
C THR A 88 35.73 -10.67 20.76
N ILE A 89 36.26 -11.55 19.90
CA ILE A 89 37.61 -11.40 19.33
C ILE A 89 37.76 -10.09 18.59
N MET A 90 36.76 -9.72 17.78
CA MET A 90 36.76 -8.46 17.04
C MET A 90 36.74 -7.24 17.97
N ARG A 91 35.96 -7.28 19.05
CA ARG A 91 35.97 -6.19 20.06
C ARG A 91 37.33 -6.02 20.71
N VAL A 92 37.97 -7.12 21.10
CA VAL A 92 39.34 -7.08 21.70
C VAL A 92 40.35 -6.55 20.68
N SER A 93 40.13 -6.78 19.37
CA SER A 93 40.94 -6.23 18.29
C SER A 93 40.63 -4.76 17.95
N GLY A 94 39.79 -4.07 18.75
CA GLY A 94 39.49 -2.65 18.57
C GLY A 94 38.25 -2.33 17.75
N PHE A 95 37.40 -3.33 17.41
CA PHE A 95 36.13 -3.10 16.71
C PHE A 95 35.10 -2.48 17.65
N SER A 96 34.76 -1.21 17.44
CA SER A 96 33.85 -0.44 18.27
C SER A 96 32.38 -0.63 17.91
N THR A 97 31.48 -0.35 18.85
CA THR A 97 30.02 -0.36 18.63
C THR A 97 29.61 0.61 17.50
N LYS A 98 30.27 1.77 17.38
CA LYS A 98 30.04 2.72 16.27
C LYS A 98 30.36 2.11 14.91
N GLN A 99 31.44 1.33 14.85
CA GLN A 99 31.81 0.61 13.61
C GLN A 99 30.79 -0.49 13.28
N ALA A 100 30.27 -1.21 14.30
CA ALA A 100 29.22 -2.21 14.12
C ALA A 100 27.93 -1.57 13.57
N ILE A 101 27.47 -0.45 14.14
CA ILE A 101 26.32 0.31 13.65
C ILE A 101 26.55 0.79 12.22
N SER A 102 27.71 1.40 11.94
CA SER A 102 28.03 1.88 10.59
C SER A 102 28.02 0.75 9.56
N MET A 103 28.52 -0.42 9.93
CA MET A 103 28.52 -1.62 9.10
C MET A 103 27.07 -2.08 8.82
N LEU A 104 26.23 -2.19 9.85
CA LEU A 104 24.82 -2.57 9.69
C LEU A 104 24.05 -1.56 8.82
N LEU A 105 24.32 -0.26 8.98
CA LEU A 105 23.72 0.76 8.12
C LEU A 105 24.10 0.59 6.64
N LYS A 106 25.40 0.32 6.35
CA LYS A 106 25.84 0.07 4.98
C LYS A 106 25.16 -1.16 4.35
N ILE A 107 24.99 -2.23 5.14
CA ILE A 107 24.29 -3.45 4.69
C ILE A 107 22.79 -3.15 4.54
N GLY A 108 22.22 -2.45 5.51
CA GLY A 108 20.82 -2.08 5.52
C GLY A 108 20.39 -1.21 4.35
N ILE A 109 21.27 -0.33 3.81
CA ILE A 109 20.97 0.46 2.61
C ILE A 109 20.52 -0.44 1.46
N VAL A 110 21.18 -1.57 1.26
CA VAL A 110 20.85 -2.51 0.18
C VAL A 110 19.43 -3.06 0.37
N PHE A 111 19.10 -3.47 1.59
CA PHE A 111 17.76 -3.98 1.91
C PHE A 111 16.69 -2.89 1.84
N VAL A 112 16.98 -1.66 2.28
CA VAL A 112 16.07 -0.50 2.14
C VAL A 112 15.75 -0.24 0.67
N VAL A 113 16.78 -0.22 -0.19
CA VAL A 113 16.59 -0.02 -1.64
C VAL A 113 15.75 -1.15 -2.23
N ILE A 114 16.03 -2.40 -1.88
CA ILE A 114 15.24 -3.56 -2.33
C ILE A 114 13.79 -3.40 -1.87
N THR A 115 13.56 -3.10 -0.58
CA THR A 115 12.22 -2.91 -0.01
C THR A 115 11.46 -1.80 -0.76
N PHE A 116 12.13 -0.67 -1.01
CA PHE A 116 11.55 0.44 -1.76
C PHE A 116 11.16 0.04 -3.18
N LEU A 117 12.06 -0.65 -3.91
CA LEU A 117 11.78 -1.11 -5.27
C LEU A 117 10.59 -2.09 -5.31
N PHE A 118 10.55 -3.03 -4.37
CA PHE A 118 9.42 -3.96 -4.29
C PHE A 118 8.13 -3.24 -3.92
N GLY A 119 8.15 -2.30 -2.98
CA GLY A 119 6.97 -1.56 -2.54
C GLY A 119 6.41 -0.61 -3.58
N GLU A 120 7.26 0.11 -4.33
CA GLU A 120 6.84 1.15 -5.26
C GLU A 120 6.63 0.68 -6.70
N LEU A 121 7.42 -0.28 -7.15
CA LEU A 121 7.40 -0.70 -8.55
C LEU A 121 6.76 -2.07 -8.73
N PHE A 122 7.33 -3.10 -8.08
CA PHE A 122 6.92 -4.47 -8.35
C PHE A 122 5.55 -4.80 -7.75
N ALA A 123 5.32 -4.53 -6.47
CA ALA A 123 4.07 -4.90 -5.80
C ALA A 123 2.82 -4.22 -6.41
N PRO A 124 2.79 -2.88 -6.63
CA PRO A 124 1.62 -2.25 -7.24
C PRO A 124 1.38 -2.72 -8.69
N TYR A 125 2.46 -2.97 -9.45
CA TYR A 125 2.35 -3.45 -10.83
C TYR A 125 1.76 -4.86 -10.89
N THR A 126 2.34 -5.81 -10.13
CA THR A 126 1.89 -7.20 -10.11
C THR A 126 0.51 -7.35 -9.50
N PHE A 127 0.18 -6.52 -8.48
CA PHE A 127 -1.16 -6.49 -7.91
C PHE A 127 -2.22 -6.07 -8.94
N ARG A 128 -2.00 -4.96 -9.66
CA ARG A 128 -2.92 -4.55 -10.75
C ARG A 128 -3.06 -5.62 -11.82
N MET A 129 -1.98 -6.34 -12.11
CA MET A 129 -2.01 -7.46 -13.06
C MET A 129 -2.82 -8.65 -12.51
N ALA A 130 -2.66 -8.96 -11.21
CA ALA A 130 -3.40 -10.01 -10.52
C ALA A 130 -4.92 -9.73 -10.51
N GLU A 131 -5.31 -8.51 -10.16
CA GLU A 131 -6.72 -8.11 -10.15
C GLU A 131 -7.35 -8.16 -11.54
N ARG A 132 -6.68 -7.61 -12.55
CA ARG A 132 -7.14 -7.70 -13.95
C ARG A 132 -7.32 -9.14 -14.40
N TYR A 133 -6.35 -9.99 -14.04
CA TYR A 133 -6.43 -11.41 -14.37
C TYR A 133 -7.61 -12.08 -13.68
N LYS A 134 -7.79 -11.85 -12.38
CA LYS A 134 -8.89 -12.42 -11.60
C LYS A 134 -10.26 -12.01 -12.15
N ILE A 135 -10.44 -10.73 -12.49
CA ILE A 135 -11.67 -10.22 -13.12
C ILE A 135 -11.93 -10.90 -14.46
N SER A 136 -10.89 -11.15 -15.27
CA SER A 136 -11.05 -11.77 -16.59
C SER A 136 -11.50 -13.23 -16.52
N VAL A 137 -11.07 -13.95 -15.47
CA VAL A 137 -11.36 -15.39 -15.30
C VAL A 137 -12.57 -15.64 -14.39
N LEU A 138 -12.85 -14.74 -13.46
CA LEU A 138 -13.95 -14.85 -12.50
C LEU A 138 -14.83 -13.56 -12.51
N PRO A 139 -15.61 -13.32 -13.57
CA PRO A 139 -16.40 -12.09 -13.71
C PRO A 139 -17.47 -11.91 -12.61
N SER A 140 -17.87 -13.00 -11.94
CA SER A 140 -18.92 -12.99 -10.91
C SER A 140 -18.45 -12.50 -9.54
N SER A 141 -17.14 -12.52 -9.23
CA SER A 141 -16.63 -12.11 -7.93
C SER A 141 -16.76 -10.60 -7.67
N HIS A 142 -16.70 -9.78 -8.73
CA HIS A 142 -16.84 -8.31 -8.64
C HIS A 142 -18.29 -7.81 -8.63
N LYS A 143 -19.25 -8.65 -9.03
CA LYS A 143 -20.67 -8.28 -8.95
C LYS A 143 -21.16 -8.22 -7.49
N GLN A 144 -20.47 -8.85 -6.55
CA GLN A 144 -20.83 -8.81 -5.14
C GLN A 144 -20.23 -7.61 -4.38
N ASP A 145 -19.05 -7.13 -4.78
CA ASP A 145 -18.38 -6.02 -4.08
C ASP A 145 -18.97 -4.65 -4.45
N PHE A 146 -19.55 -4.50 -5.64
CA PHE A 146 -20.16 -3.26 -6.10
C PHE A 146 -21.67 -3.44 -6.40
N GLN A 147 -22.47 -3.85 -5.44
CA GLN A 147 -23.95 -3.92 -5.64
C GLN A 147 -24.54 -2.57 -6.08
N SER A 148 -23.92 -1.45 -5.71
CA SER A 148 -24.34 -0.09 -6.07
C SER A 148 -23.44 0.58 -7.10
N GLY A 149 -22.41 -0.09 -7.65
CA GLY A 149 -21.39 0.50 -8.53
C GLY A 149 -20.31 1.29 -7.76
N LEU A 150 -19.25 1.66 -8.49
CA LEU A 150 -18.17 2.50 -7.97
C LEU A 150 -18.63 3.96 -7.95
N TRP A 151 -18.58 4.62 -6.80
CA TRP A 151 -18.92 6.02 -6.63
C TRP A 151 -17.68 6.88 -6.42
N THR A 152 -17.59 7.99 -7.14
CA THR A 152 -16.56 9.00 -6.92
C THR A 152 -17.12 10.40 -7.17
N LYS A 153 -16.52 11.40 -6.51
CA LYS A 153 -16.93 12.80 -6.61
C LYS A 153 -15.91 13.59 -7.42
N ASP A 154 -16.41 14.51 -8.23
CA ASP A 154 -15.64 15.50 -9.00
C ASP A 154 -16.21 16.90 -8.79
N LEU A 155 -15.43 17.93 -9.05
CA LEU A 155 -15.87 19.32 -9.00
C LEU A 155 -16.17 19.83 -10.40
N ILE A 156 -17.31 20.54 -10.55
CA ILE A 156 -17.64 21.23 -11.80
C ILE A 156 -17.09 22.66 -11.71
N ARG A 157 -16.23 23.01 -12.67
CA ARG A 157 -15.63 24.34 -12.75
C ARG A 157 -16.15 25.10 -13.96
N SER A 158 -16.14 26.43 -13.89
CA SER A 158 -16.68 27.32 -14.91
C SER A 158 -15.96 27.18 -16.27
N ASN A 159 -14.67 26.84 -16.28
CA ASN A 159 -13.83 26.65 -17.48
C ASN A 159 -13.19 25.26 -17.53
N GLY A 160 -13.99 24.20 -17.51
CA GLY A 160 -13.52 22.81 -17.57
C GLY A 160 -12.74 22.40 -16.31
N LEU A 161 -11.40 22.44 -16.34
CA LEU A 161 -10.54 22.08 -15.19
C LEU A 161 -10.07 23.32 -14.40
N SER A 162 -10.43 24.54 -14.81
CA SER A 162 -10.00 25.79 -14.19
C SER A 162 -11.18 26.71 -13.91
N GLY A 163 -10.96 27.76 -13.10
CA GLY A 163 -11.99 28.71 -12.72
C GLY A 163 -12.72 28.36 -11.43
N ASP A 164 -13.80 29.11 -11.17
CA ASP A 164 -14.58 28.95 -9.95
C ASP A 164 -15.38 27.66 -9.92
N ILE A 165 -15.56 27.10 -8.74
CA ILE A 165 -16.37 25.90 -8.53
C ILE A 165 -17.84 26.32 -8.64
N ILE A 166 -18.55 25.77 -9.61
CA ILE A 166 -19.97 26.04 -9.90
C ILE A 166 -20.89 24.89 -9.47
N GLY A 167 -20.33 23.76 -9.06
CA GLY A 167 -21.09 22.62 -8.59
C GLY A 167 -20.24 21.41 -8.29
N SER A 168 -20.91 20.30 -7.99
CA SER A 168 -20.30 19.00 -7.75
C SER A 168 -20.88 17.95 -8.68
N ARG A 169 -20.05 17.02 -9.13
CA ARG A 169 -20.46 15.88 -9.98
C ARG A 169 -20.19 14.59 -9.23
N PHE A 170 -21.17 13.72 -9.15
CA PHE A 170 -21.01 12.35 -8.68
C PHE A 170 -21.01 11.41 -9.88
N LEU A 171 -19.98 10.59 -9.97
CA LEU A 171 -19.84 9.54 -10.96
C LEU A 171 -20.17 8.20 -10.32
N ASN A 172 -21.05 7.45 -10.96
CA ASN A 172 -21.31 6.05 -10.67
C ASN A 172 -20.92 5.20 -11.88
N VAL A 173 -20.12 4.17 -11.66
CA VAL A 173 -19.68 3.23 -12.71
C VAL A 173 -20.03 1.81 -12.28
N ASN A 174 -20.76 1.09 -13.13
CA ASN A 174 -21.16 -0.28 -12.83
C ASN A 174 -19.98 -1.25 -12.96
N ILE A 175 -19.17 -1.12 -14.02
CA ILE A 175 -18.05 -2.02 -14.32
C ILE A 175 -16.90 -1.21 -14.89
N VAL A 176 -15.71 -1.44 -14.34
CA VAL A 176 -14.44 -0.99 -14.95
C VAL A 176 -13.81 -2.19 -15.63
N ASP A 177 -13.76 -2.17 -16.96
CA ASP A 177 -13.16 -3.24 -17.76
C ASP A 177 -11.62 -3.26 -17.58
N PRO A 178 -10.95 -4.43 -17.67
CA PRO A 178 -9.49 -4.54 -17.61
C PRO A 178 -8.72 -3.65 -18.60
N SER A 179 -9.35 -3.25 -19.71
CA SER A 179 -8.78 -2.29 -20.67
C SER A 179 -8.84 -0.83 -20.21
N GLY A 180 -9.51 -0.54 -19.08
CA GLY A 180 -9.77 0.81 -18.58
C GLY A 180 -11.02 1.47 -19.18
N LYS A 181 -11.81 0.73 -19.96
CA LYS A 181 -13.12 1.16 -20.45
C LYS A 181 -14.14 1.06 -19.32
N LEU A 182 -14.95 2.10 -19.17
CA LEU A 182 -16.06 2.11 -18.20
C LEU A 182 -17.34 1.66 -18.89
N ILE A 183 -18.16 0.88 -18.17
CA ILE A 183 -19.44 0.34 -18.68
C ILE A 183 -20.55 0.65 -17.68
N GLY A 184 -21.69 1.15 -18.19
CA GLY A 184 -22.84 1.51 -17.37
C GLY A 184 -22.54 2.69 -16.46
N ILE A 185 -22.42 3.88 -17.02
CA ILE A 185 -21.96 5.07 -16.33
C ILE A 185 -23.12 6.02 -16.10
N LYS A 186 -23.15 6.63 -14.92
CA LYS A 186 -24.07 7.71 -14.59
C LYS A 186 -23.31 8.86 -13.93
N PHE A 187 -23.56 10.06 -14.44
CA PHE A 187 -23.10 11.30 -13.81
C PHE A 187 -24.30 12.05 -13.25
N TYR A 188 -24.14 12.58 -12.06
CA TYR A 188 -25.12 13.43 -11.40
C TYR A 188 -24.47 14.77 -11.11
N ASP A 189 -24.85 15.79 -11.86
CA ASP A 189 -24.35 17.15 -11.70
C ASP A 189 -25.27 17.92 -10.76
N LEU A 190 -24.71 18.43 -9.68
CA LEU A 190 -25.40 19.24 -8.66
C LEU A 190 -24.81 20.65 -8.63
N ASP A 191 -25.67 21.64 -8.37
CA ASP A 191 -25.24 23.01 -8.14
C ASP A 191 -24.60 23.20 -6.76
N ASN A 192 -24.23 24.46 -6.43
CA ASN A 192 -23.64 24.81 -5.13
C ASN A 192 -24.62 24.66 -3.96
N GLU A 193 -25.93 24.53 -4.22
CA GLU A 193 -26.98 24.29 -3.23
C GLU A 193 -27.35 22.81 -3.12
N PHE A 194 -26.55 21.91 -3.77
CA PHE A 194 -26.78 20.45 -3.85
C PHE A 194 -28.09 20.05 -4.52
N ARG A 195 -28.63 20.88 -5.41
CA ARG A 195 -29.80 20.53 -6.21
C ARG A 195 -29.30 19.82 -7.49
N LEU A 196 -29.97 18.75 -7.89
CA LEU A 196 -29.66 18.02 -9.10
C LEU A 196 -30.08 18.86 -10.32
N ILE A 197 -29.10 19.24 -11.15
CA ILE A 197 -29.33 20.05 -12.35
C ILE A 197 -29.26 19.24 -13.65
N LYS A 198 -28.47 18.16 -13.64
CA LYS A 198 -28.27 17.32 -14.82
C LYS A 198 -27.92 15.89 -14.43
N GLN A 199 -28.49 14.93 -15.11
CA GLN A 199 -28.08 13.53 -15.07
C GLN A 199 -27.62 13.13 -16.48
N VAL A 200 -26.48 12.44 -16.55
CA VAL A 200 -25.96 11.88 -17.81
C VAL A 200 -25.81 10.39 -17.62
N THR A 201 -26.47 9.61 -18.47
CA THR A 201 -26.32 8.15 -18.52
C THR A 201 -25.60 7.78 -19.81
N ALA A 202 -24.61 6.90 -19.74
CA ALA A 202 -23.91 6.42 -20.93
C ALA A 202 -23.67 4.91 -20.86
N GLU A 203 -23.73 4.23 -22.01
CA GLU A 203 -23.47 2.79 -22.08
C GLU A 203 -21.99 2.50 -21.78
N SER A 204 -21.08 3.33 -22.32
CA SER A 204 -19.65 3.18 -22.09
C SER A 204 -18.89 4.50 -22.16
N ALA A 205 -17.69 4.56 -21.53
CA ALA A 205 -16.75 5.66 -21.67
C ALA A 205 -15.32 5.17 -21.88
N ASN A 206 -14.58 5.89 -22.71
CA ASN A 206 -13.16 5.67 -22.96
C ASN A 206 -12.37 6.94 -22.65
N TYR A 207 -11.28 6.79 -21.90
CA TYR A 207 -10.39 7.90 -21.59
C TYR A 207 -9.53 8.25 -22.80
N GLN A 208 -9.59 9.51 -23.25
CA GLN A 208 -8.85 10.01 -24.42
C GLN A 208 -7.53 10.68 -24.01
N GLY A 209 -7.21 10.77 -22.72
CA GLY A 209 -6.13 11.61 -22.21
C GLY A 209 -6.56 13.05 -21.96
N LYS A 210 -5.67 13.84 -21.34
CA LYS A 210 -5.89 15.27 -21.01
C LYS A 210 -7.23 15.54 -20.30
N SER A 211 -7.61 14.65 -19.36
CA SER A 211 -8.85 14.77 -18.58
C SER A 211 -10.15 14.75 -19.39
N VAL A 212 -10.13 14.11 -20.56
CA VAL A 212 -11.32 13.96 -21.44
C VAL A 212 -11.77 12.52 -21.48
N TRP A 213 -13.05 12.30 -21.19
CA TRP A 213 -13.76 11.04 -21.35
C TRP A 213 -14.70 11.11 -22.53
N ARG A 214 -14.55 10.19 -23.48
CA ARG A 214 -15.50 10.02 -24.57
C ARG A 214 -16.56 9.03 -24.16
N LEU A 215 -17.77 9.55 -23.96
CA LEU A 215 -18.98 8.79 -23.67
C LEU A 215 -19.63 8.33 -24.96
N SER A 216 -20.26 7.15 -24.98
CA SER A 216 -21.00 6.61 -26.12
C SER A 216 -22.39 6.21 -25.70
N LYS A 217 -23.37 6.45 -26.60
CA LYS A 217 -24.82 6.26 -26.38
C LYS A 217 -25.25 6.99 -25.08
N VAL A 218 -25.28 8.28 -25.19
CA VAL A 218 -25.49 9.19 -24.05
C VAL A 218 -26.93 9.68 -24.01
N GLU A 219 -27.53 9.59 -22.85
CA GLU A 219 -28.79 10.21 -22.50
C GLU A 219 -28.55 11.31 -21.48
N GLU A 220 -28.89 12.55 -21.78
CA GLU A 220 -28.78 13.69 -20.86
C GLU A 220 -30.17 14.13 -20.42
N ILE A 221 -30.38 14.21 -19.14
CA ILE A 221 -31.62 14.67 -18.51
C ILE A 221 -31.32 15.96 -17.75
N TYR A 222 -31.99 17.05 -18.12
CA TYR A 222 -31.88 18.35 -17.48
C TYR A 222 -33.06 18.59 -16.57
N PHE A 223 -32.79 18.94 -15.30
CA PHE A 223 -33.79 19.25 -14.29
C PHE A 223 -33.96 20.77 -14.15
N PRO A 224 -35.20 21.29 -14.15
CA PRO A 224 -35.45 22.71 -13.99
C PRO A 224 -35.10 23.19 -12.57
N LEU A 225 -34.40 24.33 -12.45
CA LEU A 225 -33.97 24.90 -11.16
C LEU A 225 -35.08 25.68 -10.42
N SER A 226 -36.18 26.04 -11.10
CA SER A 226 -37.30 26.75 -10.50
C SER A 226 -38.59 25.93 -10.59
N MET A 227 -39.09 25.51 -9.44
CA MET A 227 -40.51 25.15 -9.32
C MET A 227 -41.28 26.45 -9.03
N SER A 228 -41.83 27.13 -10.04
CA SER A 228 -42.96 28.02 -9.79
C SER A 228 -44.18 27.11 -9.60
N ASP A 229 -44.93 27.34 -8.54
CA ASP A 229 -46.09 26.52 -8.10
C ASP A 229 -47.18 26.39 -9.19
N THR A 230 -47.01 26.99 -10.35
CA THR A 230 -48.07 27.12 -11.39
C THR A 230 -47.73 26.47 -12.73
N GLU A 231 -46.47 26.14 -13.04
CA GLU A 231 -46.09 25.51 -14.29
C GLU A 231 -45.08 24.38 -14.11
N MET A 232 -45.49 23.11 -14.41
CA MET A 232 -44.55 22.01 -14.52
C MET A 232 -43.67 22.23 -15.74
N THR A 233 -42.45 22.74 -15.55
CA THR A 233 -41.45 22.78 -16.62
C THR A 233 -41.04 21.37 -17.03
N PRO A 234 -41.22 20.99 -18.30
CA PRO A 234 -40.90 19.61 -18.73
C PRO A 234 -39.41 19.34 -18.63
N VAL A 235 -39.06 18.15 -18.12
CA VAL A 235 -37.69 17.66 -18.11
C VAL A 235 -37.23 17.50 -19.57
N LYS A 236 -36.09 18.10 -19.92
CA LYS A 236 -35.48 17.95 -21.25
C LYS A 236 -34.61 16.71 -21.29
N VAL A 237 -34.89 15.84 -22.23
CA VAL A 237 -34.08 14.65 -22.48
C VAL A 237 -33.43 14.81 -23.85
N ASN A 238 -32.09 14.67 -23.89
CA ASN A 238 -31.31 14.71 -25.13
C ASN A 238 -30.60 13.37 -25.31
N GLU A 239 -30.72 12.76 -26.46
CA GLU A 239 -29.95 11.57 -26.83
C GLU A 239 -28.81 11.95 -27.76
N LEU A 240 -27.59 11.52 -27.45
CA LEU A 240 -26.39 11.82 -28.21
C LEU A 240 -25.64 10.51 -28.51
N ALA A 241 -25.15 10.38 -29.74
CA ALA A 241 -24.34 9.22 -30.11
C ALA A 241 -23.00 9.20 -29.31
N ASN A 242 -22.37 10.37 -29.15
CA ASN A 242 -21.14 10.55 -28.39
C ASN A 242 -21.13 11.91 -27.68
N LEU A 243 -20.46 11.98 -26.51
CA LEU A 243 -20.24 13.20 -25.75
C LEU A 243 -18.83 13.18 -25.18
N ASP A 244 -18.05 14.24 -25.38
CA ASP A 244 -16.76 14.42 -24.73
C ASP A 244 -16.97 15.18 -23.40
N LEU A 245 -16.65 14.52 -22.30
CA LEU A 245 -16.80 15.05 -20.93
C LEU A 245 -15.43 15.37 -20.34
N ILE A 246 -15.26 16.60 -19.87
CA ILE A 246 -14.06 17.02 -19.13
C ILE A 246 -14.28 16.70 -17.65
N SER A 247 -13.32 16.00 -17.04
CA SER A 247 -13.37 15.58 -15.63
C SER A 247 -11.95 15.46 -15.06
N GLU A 248 -11.76 15.85 -13.79
CA GLU A 248 -10.51 15.62 -13.06
C GLU A 248 -10.30 14.14 -12.76
N ILE A 249 -11.35 13.32 -12.83
CA ILE A 249 -11.30 11.88 -12.62
C ILE A 249 -10.53 11.21 -13.76
N THR A 250 -9.38 10.64 -13.45
CA THR A 250 -8.56 9.84 -14.35
C THR A 250 -8.75 8.36 -14.10
N PRO A 251 -8.35 7.46 -15.03
CA PRO A 251 -8.34 6.02 -14.75
C PRO A 251 -7.56 5.63 -13.50
N ALA A 252 -6.49 6.38 -13.16
CA ALA A 252 -5.71 6.16 -11.94
C ALA A 252 -6.53 6.47 -10.68
N ILE A 253 -7.29 7.57 -10.67
CA ILE A 253 -8.19 7.95 -9.57
C ILE A 253 -9.30 6.91 -9.40
N LEU A 254 -9.89 6.42 -10.51
CA LEU A 254 -10.93 5.38 -10.45
C LEU A 254 -10.38 4.06 -9.88
N LEU A 255 -9.19 3.65 -10.31
CA LEU A 255 -8.53 2.48 -9.75
C LEU A 255 -8.20 2.66 -8.26
N ALA A 256 -7.77 3.85 -7.86
CA ALA A 256 -7.51 4.17 -6.48
C ALA A 256 -8.79 4.16 -5.63
N SER A 257 -9.90 4.69 -6.15
CA SER A 257 -11.20 4.67 -5.45
C SER A 257 -11.77 3.25 -5.34
N SER A 258 -11.49 2.36 -6.30
CA SER A 258 -11.89 0.96 -6.22
C SER A 258 -11.06 0.16 -5.20
N ALA A 259 -9.84 0.60 -4.91
CA ALA A 259 -8.92 0.01 -3.92
C ALA A 259 -9.10 0.58 -2.50
N ASP A 260 -10.20 1.30 -2.22
CA ASP A 260 -10.43 2.00 -0.93
C ASP A 260 -10.27 1.09 0.30
N ASN A 261 -10.52 -0.19 0.18
CA ASN A 261 -10.34 -1.16 1.26
C ASN A 261 -8.89 -1.67 1.40
N ASP A 262 -7.98 -1.41 0.45
CA ASP A 262 -6.64 -2.00 0.42
C ASP A 262 -5.54 -0.98 0.03
N THR A 263 -5.44 0.09 0.82
CA THR A 263 -4.43 1.15 0.62
C THR A 263 -2.99 0.64 0.65
N ASP A 264 -2.73 -0.49 1.34
CA ASP A 264 -1.38 -1.05 1.45
C ASP A 264 -0.84 -1.58 0.11
N ARG A 265 -1.74 -1.88 -0.85
CA ARG A 265 -1.39 -2.36 -2.21
C ARG A 265 -1.14 -1.23 -3.23
N MET A 266 -1.47 0.01 -2.88
CA MET A 266 -1.22 1.16 -3.73
C MET A 266 0.26 1.59 -3.65
N SER A 267 0.76 2.24 -4.72
CA SER A 267 2.06 2.91 -4.66
C SER A 267 1.96 4.23 -3.88
N ALA A 268 3.08 4.75 -3.38
CA ALA A 268 3.09 6.08 -2.76
C ALA A 268 2.63 7.16 -3.76
N TYR A 269 2.98 7.01 -5.03
CA TYR A 269 2.50 7.92 -6.08
C TYR A 269 0.97 7.91 -6.23
N ASP A 270 0.36 6.71 -6.30
CA ASP A 270 -1.10 6.58 -6.41
C ASP A 270 -1.81 7.13 -5.16
N LEU A 271 -1.24 6.85 -3.96
CA LEU A 271 -1.74 7.38 -2.69
C LEU A 271 -1.69 8.91 -2.63
N ALA A 272 -0.58 9.52 -3.06
CA ALA A 272 -0.45 10.98 -3.11
C ALA A 272 -1.43 11.61 -4.10
N LEU A 273 -1.59 11.00 -5.28
CA LEU A 273 -2.50 11.48 -6.32
C LEU A 273 -3.95 11.43 -5.83
N TYR A 274 -4.35 10.31 -5.22
CA TYR A 274 -5.72 10.13 -4.75
C TYR A 274 -6.02 10.96 -3.49
N SER A 275 -5.08 11.06 -2.56
CA SER A 275 -5.20 11.94 -1.40
C SER A 275 -5.40 13.39 -1.83
N LYS A 276 -4.61 13.89 -2.79
CA LYS A 276 -4.80 15.23 -3.35
C LYS A 276 -6.18 15.41 -3.97
N HIS A 277 -6.64 14.42 -4.76
CA HIS A 277 -7.98 14.46 -5.35
C HIS A 277 -9.08 14.57 -4.28
N LEU A 278 -8.96 13.81 -3.19
CA LEU A 278 -9.92 13.86 -2.09
C LEU A 278 -9.92 15.24 -1.40
N VAL A 279 -8.73 15.80 -1.11
CA VAL A 279 -8.59 17.14 -0.51
C VAL A 279 -9.19 18.20 -1.42
N ASP A 280 -8.86 18.19 -2.70
CA ASP A 280 -9.38 19.16 -3.69
C ASP A 280 -10.92 19.07 -3.79
N ASN A 281 -11.49 17.86 -3.59
CA ASN A 281 -12.93 17.61 -3.58
C ASN A 281 -13.59 17.78 -2.19
N LYS A 282 -12.89 18.34 -1.19
CA LYS A 282 -13.36 18.52 0.20
C LYS A 282 -13.85 17.21 0.84
N GLN A 283 -13.19 16.10 0.52
CA GLN A 283 -13.43 14.78 1.09
C GLN A 283 -12.34 14.44 2.11
N ASN A 284 -12.62 13.49 3.02
CA ASN A 284 -11.62 13.04 3.99
C ASN A 284 -10.52 12.23 3.31
N ALA A 285 -9.28 12.73 3.37
CA ALA A 285 -8.09 12.11 2.79
C ALA A 285 -7.18 11.45 3.84
N GLU A 286 -7.48 11.58 5.14
CA GLU A 286 -6.59 11.17 6.23
C GLU A 286 -6.09 9.72 6.12
N LYS A 287 -6.98 8.78 5.75
CA LYS A 287 -6.62 7.37 5.53
C LYS A 287 -5.52 7.22 4.49
N PHE A 288 -5.64 7.92 3.37
CA PHE A 288 -4.69 7.83 2.26
C PHE A 288 -3.39 8.59 2.56
N GLU A 289 -3.45 9.68 3.29
CA GLU A 289 -2.27 10.42 3.75
C GLU A 289 -1.46 9.59 4.77
N ILE A 290 -2.11 8.92 5.71
CA ILE A 290 -1.44 7.99 6.64
C ILE A 290 -0.80 6.83 5.86
N ALA A 291 -1.52 6.24 4.92
CA ALA A 291 -0.99 5.16 4.07
C ALA A 291 0.20 5.62 3.22
N PHE A 292 0.15 6.84 2.67
CA PHE A 292 1.26 7.45 1.94
C PHE A 292 2.52 7.57 2.82
N TRP A 293 2.39 8.18 4.00
CA TRP A 293 3.53 8.34 4.91
C TRP A 293 4.04 7.00 5.43
N LYS A 294 3.14 6.05 5.74
CA LYS A 294 3.51 4.68 6.08
C LYS A 294 4.33 4.05 4.95
N LYS A 295 3.91 4.19 3.69
CA LYS A 295 4.58 3.63 2.51
C LYS A 295 5.99 4.19 2.31
N VAL A 296 6.16 5.50 2.51
CA VAL A 296 7.47 6.19 2.38
C VAL A 296 8.43 5.81 3.52
N ILE A 297 7.91 5.68 4.74
CA ILE A 297 8.73 5.47 5.94
C ILE A 297 9.06 3.99 6.15
N TYR A 298 8.17 3.09 5.77
CA TYR A 298 8.28 1.66 6.02
C TYR A 298 9.61 1.01 5.57
N PRO A 299 10.20 1.32 4.40
CA PRO A 299 11.51 0.77 4.02
C PRO A 299 12.62 1.08 5.04
N PHE A 300 12.56 2.24 5.70
CA PHE A 300 13.56 2.64 6.72
C PHE A 300 13.42 1.82 8.02
N ALA A 301 12.28 1.16 8.24
CA ALA A 301 12.11 0.22 9.35
C ALA A 301 13.15 -0.91 9.31
N VAL A 302 13.70 -1.25 8.15
CA VAL A 302 14.81 -2.21 8.02
C VAL A 302 16.02 -1.80 8.87
N PHE A 303 16.39 -0.50 8.88
CA PHE A 303 17.49 -0.01 9.71
C PHE A 303 17.19 -0.18 11.19
N VAL A 304 15.98 0.14 11.60
CA VAL A 304 15.52 0.01 13.00
C VAL A 304 15.57 -1.45 13.42
N MET A 305 15.11 -2.36 12.58
CA MET A 305 15.09 -3.80 12.83
C MET A 305 16.50 -4.38 12.90
N MET A 306 17.40 -3.97 12.02
CA MET A 306 18.81 -4.39 12.08
C MET A 306 19.53 -3.82 13.32
N ALA A 307 19.21 -2.58 13.73
CA ALA A 307 19.75 -2.00 14.96
C ALA A 307 19.29 -2.76 16.21
N LEU A 308 18.02 -3.19 16.27
CA LEU A 308 17.48 -4.02 17.35
C LEU A 308 18.18 -5.39 17.46
N ALA A 309 18.73 -5.88 16.36
CA ALA A 309 19.46 -7.15 16.37
C ALA A 309 20.85 -7.04 17.02
N LEU A 310 21.44 -5.84 17.10
CA LEU A 310 22.81 -5.66 17.54
C LEU A 310 23.06 -6.05 19.03
N PRO A 311 22.17 -5.76 19.99
CA PRO A 311 22.34 -6.22 21.38
C PRO A 311 22.54 -7.73 21.51
N PHE A 312 21.98 -8.53 20.61
CA PHE A 312 22.12 -9.99 20.64
C PHE A 312 23.55 -10.49 20.32
N ALA A 313 24.38 -9.66 19.71
CA ALA A 313 25.81 -9.95 19.53
C ALA A 313 26.63 -9.88 20.82
N TYR A 314 26.14 -9.10 21.80
CA TYR A 314 26.80 -8.89 23.07
C TYR A 314 26.36 -9.88 24.16
N LEU A 315 25.19 -10.52 24.00
CA LEU A 315 24.66 -11.45 25.00
C LEU A 315 25.51 -12.73 25.04
N HIS A 316 26.09 -12.99 26.19
CA HIS A 316 26.92 -14.16 26.44
C HIS A 316 26.17 -15.47 26.19
N PHE A 317 26.90 -16.52 25.78
CA PHE A 317 26.38 -17.86 25.44
C PHE A 317 25.56 -18.53 26.56
N ARG A 318 25.80 -18.14 27.83
CA ARG A 318 25.11 -18.72 28.99
C ARG A 318 23.64 -18.29 29.15
N SER A 319 23.18 -17.28 28.47
CA SER A 319 21.79 -16.75 28.54
C SER A 319 20.88 -17.26 27.43
N GLY A 320 20.62 -18.58 27.41
CA GLY A 320 19.68 -19.17 26.44
C GLY A 320 20.29 -19.55 25.08
N GLY A 321 19.76 -20.59 24.45
CA GLY A 321 20.22 -21.05 23.15
C GLY A 321 19.85 -20.09 22.01
N ILE A 322 20.41 -20.29 20.81
CA ILE A 322 20.12 -19.52 19.59
C ILE A 322 18.61 -19.47 19.31
N SER A 323 17.89 -20.58 19.59
CA SER A 323 16.44 -20.66 19.40
C SER A 323 15.66 -19.65 20.21
N LEU A 324 16.05 -19.38 21.48
CA LEU A 324 15.39 -18.36 22.29
C LEU A 324 15.60 -16.96 21.74
N LYS A 325 16.80 -16.67 21.24
CA LYS A 325 17.13 -15.37 20.62
C LYS A 325 16.31 -15.14 19.34
N ILE A 326 16.16 -16.18 18.51
CA ILE A 326 15.30 -16.15 17.32
C ILE A 326 13.84 -15.91 17.72
N PHE A 327 13.34 -16.66 18.72
CA PHE A 327 11.98 -16.50 19.22
C PHE A 327 11.72 -15.07 19.71
N THR A 328 12.65 -14.51 20.48
CA THR A 328 12.57 -13.10 20.92
C THR A 328 12.53 -12.14 19.73
N GLY A 329 13.34 -12.38 18.69
CA GLY A 329 13.30 -11.61 17.45
C GLY A 329 11.95 -11.67 16.75
N ILE A 330 11.36 -12.86 16.66
CA ILE A 330 10.01 -13.02 16.09
C ILE A 330 8.97 -12.23 16.89
N MET A 331 9.01 -12.31 18.22
CA MET A 331 8.09 -11.57 19.09
C MET A 331 8.23 -10.05 18.95
N ILE A 332 9.47 -9.56 18.86
CA ILE A 332 9.75 -8.14 18.60
C ILE A 332 9.18 -7.71 17.24
N GLY A 333 9.39 -8.52 16.20
CA GLY A 333 8.90 -8.22 14.86
C GLY A 333 7.38 -8.23 14.77
N VAL A 334 6.71 -9.21 15.38
CA VAL A 334 5.24 -9.24 15.50
C VAL A 334 4.74 -8.03 16.29
N GLY A 335 5.41 -7.67 17.38
CA GLY A 335 5.09 -6.47 18.15
C GLY A 335 5.18 -5.19 17.31
N PHE A 336 6.20 -5.06 16.47
CA PHE A 336 6.34 -3.93 15.55
C PHE A 336 5.18 -3.87 14.55
N TYR A 337 4.85 -5.01 13.94
CA TYR A 337 3.73 -5.09 12.99
C TYR A 337 2.40 -4.69 13.63
N LEU A 338 2.11 -5.22 14.82
CA LEU A 338 0.91 -4.87 15.58
C LEU A 338 0.88 -3.39 15.95
N LEU A 339 2.01 -2.82 16.44
CA LEU A 339 2.10 -1.40 16.77
C LEU A 339 1.87 -0.51 15.54
N ASN A 340 2.44 -0.84 14.39
CA ASN A 340 2.18 -0.08 13.16
C ASN A 340 0.68 -0.02 12.81
N ASN A 341 -0.03 -1.14 12.94
CA ASN A 341 -1.45 -1.20 12.66
C ASN A 341 -2.29 -0.45 13.70
N VAL A 342 -1.95 -0.61 14.99
CA VAL A 342 -2.61 0.11 16.09
C VAL A 342 -2.45 1.62 15.94
N PHE A 343 -1.24 2.11 15.66
CA PHE A 343 -1.01 3.55 15.46
C PHE A 343 -1.72 4.09 14.23
N ALA A 344 -1.78 3.33 13.14
CA ALA A 344 -2.55 3.72 11.96
C ALA A 344 -4.04 3.90 12.29
N HIS A 345 -4.63 2.98 13.07
CA HIS A 345 -6.02 3.07 13.50
C HIS A 345 -6.26 4.21 14.50
N ILE A 346 -5.37 4.39 15.49
CA ILE A 346 -5.46 5.49 16.46
C ILE A 346 -5.34 6.84 15.73
N GLY A 347 -4.44 6.94 14.75
CA GLY A 347 -4.27 8.14 13.93
C GLY A 347 -5.55 8.56 13.23
N LEU A 348 -6.26 7.59 12.63
CA LEU A 348 -7.54 7.81 11.97
C LEU A 348 -8.66 8.23 12.96
N LEU A 349 -8.70 7.63 14.17
CA LEU A 349 -9.73 7.93 15.15
C LEU A 349 -9.54 9.28 15.85
N HIS A 350 -8.31 9.71 16.02
CA HIS A 350 -7.95 10.92 16.79
C HIS A 350 -7.41 12.05 15.92
N THR A 351 -7.51 11.97 14.59
CA THR A 351 -7.06 13.00 13.63
C THR A 351 -5.61 13.46 13.88
N TRP A 352 -4.73 12.50 14.18
CA TRP A 352 -3.32 12.81 14.38
C TRP A 352 -2.65 13.17 13.05
N PRO A 353 -1.62 14.05 13.06
CA PRO A 353 -0.89 14.34 11.85
C PRO A 353 -0.41 13.04 11.18
N PRO A 354 -0.74 12.80 9.90
CA PRO A 354 -0.44 11.53 9.20
C PRO A 354 1.03 11.12 9.27
N PHE A 355 1.94 12.09 9.17
CA PHE A 355 3.38 11.86 9.31
C PHE A 355 3.76 11.30 10.69
N VAL A 356 3.22 11.90 11.76
CA VAL A 356 3.50 11.46 13.14
C VAL A 356 3.01 10.03 13.37
N THR A 357 1.81 9.73 12.90
CA THR A 357 1.20 8.41 12.98
C THR A 357 2.08 7.34 12.33
N ALA A 358 2.68 7.64 11.18
CA ALA A 358 3.51 6.70 10.44
C ALA A 358 4.93 6.53 11.05
N VAL A 359 5.52 7.59 11.63
CA VAL A 359 6.90 7.57 12.15
C VAL A 359 6.98 6.99 13.57
N LEU A 360 5.95 7.22 14.39
CA LEU A 360 6.00 6.95 15.83
C LEU A 360 6.36 5.49 16.18
N PRO A 361 5.81 4.45 15.54
CA PRO A 361 6.21 3.07 15.79
C PRO A 361 7.70 2.84 15.57
N SER A 362 8.25 3.34 14.47
CA SER A 362 9.68 3.21 14.17
C SER A 362 10.56 3.93 15.18
N LEU A 363 10.14 5.09 15.70
CA LEU A 363 10.87 5.82 16.76
C LEU A 363 10.85 5.07 18.09
N ILE A 364 9.73 4.45 18.46
CA ILE A 364 9.63 3.63 19.68
C ILE A 364 10.62 2.47 19.61
N PHE A 365 10.65 1.75 18.50
CA PHE A 365 11.56 0.63 18.33
C PHE A 365 13.04 1.07 18.21
N LEU A 366 13.31 2.21 17.59
CA LEU A 366 14.64 2.78 17.54
C LEU A 366 15.14 3.18 18.95
N SER A 367 14.27 3.78 19.77
CA SER A 367 14.61 4.10 21.15
C SER A 367 14.87 2.85 21.99
N ALA A 368 14.08 1.78 21.78
CA ALA A 368 14.31 0.48 22.40
C ALA A 368 15.65 -0.14 21.98
N ALA A 369 16.02 -0.03 20.68
CA ALA A 369 17.32 -0.48 20.18
C ALA A 369 18.48 0.25 20.87
N MET A 370 18.39 1.58 20.98
CA MET A 370 19.40 2.39 21.66
C MET A 370 19.50 2.08 23.14
N ALA A 371 18.36 1.93 23.83
CA ALA A 371 18.32 1.54 25.23
C ALA A 371 18.94 0.14 25.47
N GLY A 372 18.60 -0.81 24.60
CA GLY A 372 19.17 -2.16 24.65
C GLY A 372 20.69 -2.18 24.44
N LEU A 373 21.19 -1.40 23.49
CA LEU A 373 22.63 -1.24 23.25
C LEU A 373 23.33 -0.60 24.44
N TRP A 374 22.78 0.49 24.97
CA TRP A 374 23.35 1.18 26.15
C TRP A 374 23.40 0.27 27.37
N TRP A 375 22.33 -0.51 27.60
CA TRP A 375 22.29 -1.44 28.73
C TRP A 375 23.35 -2.54 28.63
N VAL A 376 23.55 -3.10 27.41
CA VAL A 376 24.52 -4.18 27.18
C VAL A 376 25.96 -3.67 27.10
N GLU A 377 26.19 -2.38 26.82
CA GLU A 377 27.53 -1.77 26.76
C GLU A 377 28.04 -1.34 28.14
N ASN A 378 27.12 -0.96 29.06
CA ASN A 378 27.44 -0.46 30.41
C ASN A 378 27.17 -1.48 31.54
N GLY A 379 26.52 -2.60 31.26
CA GLY A 379 26.27 -3.70 32.19
C GLY A 379 27.26 -4.83 31.99
#